data_f4d974b30f5346d8abc7270679634d49
#
_entry.id   f4d974b30f5346d8abc7270679634d49
#
_cell.length_a   1.000
_cell.length_b   1.000
_cell.length_c   1.000
_cell.angle_alpha   90.00
_cell.angle_beta   90.00
_cell.angle_gamma   90.00
#
_symmetry.space_group_name_H-M   'P 1'
#
loop_
_entity.id
_entity.type
_entity.pdbx_description
1 polymer ?
#
loop_
_entity_poly.entity_id
_entity_poly.type
_entity_poly.pdbx_seq_one_letter_code
_entity_poly.pdbx_strand_id
1 'polypeptide(L)'
;DPKEKRRHILIYNFKVYLVMAFCFVFVTLFSMLFGSDNSVAGVVFLLALLVLRQADFGIRTSHGLICIAGIFTLLITGPRLANTLPAPASLLVNFISILLLMILGCHNVIMYNQSTFVLGYLLLYGYDVTGRAYLLRVLGLLVSMMVCMLVFYKNQKKRPYRRSFPDLFREFNLKSARSQWYLSLTWIVCSAMFIMQLLSLPRAMWAGIACMSVCLPFPEDSKGRTWKRGVFNILGCGIFLVLYNTLPAWLYPYIGVIGG
;
A
#
# COMPACT_ATOMS: atom_id res chain seq x y z
N ASP A 1 -5.41 25.35 -30.29
CA ASP A 1 -4.15 25.54 -31.02
C ASP A 1 -3.23 24.32 -30.76
N PRO A 2 -2.70 23.63 -31.82
CA PRO A 2 -1.79 22.49 -31.65
C PRO A 2 -0.50 22.84 -30.89
N LYS A 3 -0.05 24.08 -30.91
CA LYS A 3 1.11 24.55 -30.14
C LYS A 3 0.81 24.62 -28.63
N GLU A 4 -0.36 25.06 -28.24
CA GLU A 4 -0.79 25.06 -26.83
C GLU A 4 -0.94 23.63 -26.30
N LYS A 5 -1.54 22.74 -27.06
CA LYS A 5 -1.65 21.31 -26.69
C LYS A 5 -0.29 20.68 -26.46
N ARG A 6 0.70 20.92 -27.33
CA ARG A 6 2.08 20.43 -27.17
C ARG A 6 2.74 21.01 -25.91
N ARG A 7 2.55 22.31 -25.63
CA ARG A 7 3.08 22.95 -24.43
C ARG A 7 2.48 22.37 -23.16
N HIS A 8 1.16 22.11 -23.14
CA HIS A 8 0.49 21.47 -21.99
C HIS A 8 1.01 20.06 -21.75
N ILE A 9 1.19 19.24 -22.80
CA ILE A 9 1.74 17.90 -22.71
C ILE A 9 3.18 17.95 -22.16
N LEU A 10 4.00 18.88 -22.63
CA LEU A 10 5.39 19.03 -22.21
C LEU A 10 5.50 19.44 -20.74
N ILE A 11 4.66 20.40 -20.30
CA ILE A 11 4.58 20.82 -18.89
C ILE A 11 4.08 19.67 -18.01
N TYR A 12 3.09 18.90 -18.47
CA TYR A 12 2.59 17.74 -17.76
C TYR A 12 3.68 16.68 -17.60
N ASN A 13 4.36 16.31 -18.67
CA ASN A 13 5.44 15.32 -18.63
C ASN A 13 6.58 15.79 -17.72
N PHE A 14 6.97 17.06 -17.79
CA PHE A 14 8.00 17.62 -16.90
C PHE A 14 7.61 17.50 -15.43
N LYS A 15 6.34 17.81 -15.08
CA LYS A 15 5.84 17.62 -13.71
C LYS A 15 5.88 16.16 -13.28
N VAL A 16 5.52 15.23 -14.16
CA VAL A 16 5.57 13.79 -13.87
C VAL A 16 7.01 13.35 -13.58
N TYR A 17 7.97 13.72 -14.44
CA TYR A 17 9.39 13.38 -14.22
C TYR A 17 9.94 14.00 -12.93
N LEU A 18 9.53 15.22 -12.60
CA LEU A 18 9.96 15.87 -11.36
C LEU A 18 9.42 15.14 -10.13
N VAL A 19 8.16 14.67 -10.16
CA VAL A 19 7.59 13.85 -9.09
C VAL A 19 8.29 12.50 -8.99
N MET A 20 8.59 11.85 -10.13
CA MET A 20 9.34 10.59 -10.14
C MET A 20 10.75 10.77 -9.53
N ALA A 21 11.47 11.81 -9.94
CA ALA A 21 12.77 12.15 -9.38
C ALA A 21 12.70 12.39 -7.86
N PHE A 22 11.69 13.14 -7.41
CA PHE A 22 11.43 13.35 -5.98
C PHE A 22 11.21 12.03 -5.24
N CYS A 23 10.36 11.14 -5.77
CA CYS A 23 10.11 9.84 -5.17
C CYS A 23 11.38 9.00 -5.06
N PHE A 24 12.18 8.98 -6.12
CA PHE A 24 13.45 8.24 -6.14
C PHE A 24 14.44 8.79 -5.11
N VAL A 25 14.67 10.09 -5.10
CA VAL A 25 15.57 10.76 -4.13
C VAL A 25 15.09 10.52 -2.71
N PHE A 26 13.79 10.64 -2.46
CA PHE A 26 13.21 10.43 -1.14
C PHE A 26 13.47 9.02 -0.59
N VAL A 27 13.19 7.98 -1.40
CA VAL A 27 13.42 6.58 -1.01
C VAL A 27 14.92 6.29 -0.84
N THR A 28 15.77 6.86 -1.70
CA THR A 28 17.22 6.73 -1.59
C THR A 28 17.75 7.34 -0.30
N LEU A 29 17.32 8.55 0.04
CA LEU A 29 17.69 9.21 1.31
C LEU A 29 17.20 8.42 2.52
N PHE A 30 15.97 7.91 2.47
CA PHE A 30 15.45 7.05 3.54
C PHE A 30 16.31 5.79 3.71
N SER A 31 16.69 5.15 2.59
CA SER A 31 17.54 3.95 2.60
C SER A 31 18.95 4.23 3.12
N MET A 32 19.51 5.40 2.85
CA MET A 32 20.79 5.83 3.40
C MET A 32 20.75 6.03 4.92
N LEU A 33 19.63 6.54 5.45
CA LEU A 33 19.46 6.81 6.90
C LEU A 33 19.12 5.53 7.69
N PHE A 34 18.28 4.67 7.15
CA PHE A 34 17.72 3.50 7.86
C PHE A 34 18.20 2.15 7.32
N GLY A 35 19.13 2.17 6.36
CA GLY A 35 19.70 0.97 5.74
C GLY A 35 19.00 0.56 4.45
N SER A 36 19.76 -0.01 3.51
CA SER A 36 19.29 -0.44 2.19
C SER A 36 18.15 -1.45 2.25
N ASP A 37 18.16 -2.35 3.24
CA ASP A 37 17.13 -3.37 3.46
C ASP A 37 15.76 -2.77 3.83
N ASN A 38 15.74 -1.49 4.19
CA ASN A 38 14.54 -0.74 4.57
C ASN A 38 14.03 0.20 3.47
N SER A 39 14.53 0.09 2.23
CA SER A 39 14.03 0.86 1.08
C SER A 39 12.52 0.74 0.90
N VAL A 40 11.97 -0.45 1.11
CA VAL A 40 10.52 -0.71 1.06
C VAL A 40 9.76 0.08 2.12
N ALA A 41 10.29 0.22 3.33
CA ALA A 41 9.69 1.07 4.35
C ALA A 41 9.69 2.56 3.93
N GLY A 42 10.72 2.99 3.20
CA GLY A 42 10.77 4.32 2.58
C GLY A 42 9.66 4.53 1.54
N VAL A 43 9.38 3.51 0.72
CA VAL A 43 8.24 3.53 -0.23
C VAL A 43 6.91 3.64 0.52
N VAL A 44 6.71 2.83 1.57
CA VAL A 44 5.49 2.87 2.40
C VAL A 44 5.31 4.24 3.04
N PHE A 45 6.39 4.83 3.56
CA PHE A 45 6.37 6.19 4.11
C PHE A 45 5.96 7.22 3.04
N LEU A 46 6.57 7.19 1.87
CA LEU A 46 6.25 8.10 0.77
C LEU A 46 4.77 8.00 0.38
N LEU A 47 4.25 6.78 0.19
CA LEU A 47 2.84 6.55 -0.16
C LEU A 47 1.91 7.07 0.94
N ALA A 48 2.20 6.77 2.21
CA ALA A 48 1.42 7.27 3.34
C ALA A 48 1.43 8.79 3.41
N LEU A 49 2.58 9.44 3.19
CA LEU A 49 2.74 10.89 3.19
C LEU A 49 1.90 11.56 2.10
N LEU A 50 1.95 11.02 0.87
CA LEU A 50 1.20 11.54 -0.27
C LEU A 50 -0.30 11.40 -0.05
N VAL A 51 -0.76 10.27 0.48
CA VAL A 51 -2.19 10.06 0.77
C VAL A 51 -2.64 10.91 1.95
N LEU A 52 -1.94 10.93 3.07
CA LEU A 52 -2.33 11.67 4.27
C LEU A 52 -2.28 13.19 4.08
N ARG A 53 -1.57 13.67 3.07
CA ARG A 53 -1.67 15.07 2.64
C ARG A 53 -3.07 15.45 2.19
N GLN A 54 -3.83 14.53 1.58
CA GLN A 54 -5.15 14.77 1.01
C GLN A 54 -6.27 13.99 1.73
N ALA A 55 -5.91 12.94 2.46
CA ALA A 55 -6.87 12.03 3.09
C ALA A 55 -7.75 12.77 4.08
N ASP A 56 -9.04 12.46 4.00
CA ASP A 56 -10.06 12.89 4.91
C ASP A 56 -10.68 11.66 5.57
N PHE A 57 -10.44 11.49 6.86
CA PHE A 57 -11.01 10.39 7.63
C PHE A 57 -12.44 10.66 8.11
N GLY A 58 -12.97 11.89 7.89
CA GLY A 58 -14.32 12.26 8.31
C GLY A 58 -14.53 12.31 9.84
N ILE A 59 -13.44 12.34 10.62
CA ILE A 59 -13.44 12.37 12.09
C ILE A 59 -12.65 13.57 12.60
N ARG A 60 -12.80 13.89 13.90
CA ARG A 60 -12.04 14.98 14.55
C ARG A 60 -10.54 14.80 14.31
N THR A 61 -9.83 15.88 14.06
CA THR A 61 -8.40 15.85 13.70
C THR A 61 -7.56 15.13 14.77
N SER A 62 -7.82 15.36 16.07
CA SER A 62 -7.13 14.65 17.16
C SER A 62 -7.34 13.13 17.11
N HIS A 63 -8.56 12.69 16.79
CA HIS A 63 -8.88 11.28 16.64
C HIS A 63 -8.29 10.68 15.34
N GLY A 64 -8.14 11.50 14.29
CA GLY A 64 -7.42 11.14 13.09
C GLY A 64 -5.94 10.83 13.35
N LEU A 65 -5.30 11.56 14.27
CA LEU A 65 -3.94 11.26 14.72
C LEU A 65 -3.86 9.90 15.42
N ILE A 66 -4.87 9.53 16.22
CA ILE A 66 -4.96 8.19 16.83
C ILE A 66 -5.06 7.11 15.77
N CYS A 67 -5.87 7.34 14.71
CA CYS A 67 -5.95 6.41 13.58
C CYS A 67 -4.60 6.23 12.89
N ILE A 68 -3.85 7.31 12.64
CA ILE A 68 -2.52 7.23 12.03
C ILE A 68 -1.56 6.45 12.94
N ALA A 69 -1.58 6.70 14.26
CA ALA A 69 -0.79 5.92 15.22
C ALA A 69 -1.12 4.43 15.14
N GLY A 70 -2.40 4.08 15.14
CA GLY A 70 -2.87 2.71 15.00
C GLY A 70 -2.42 2.06 13.68
N ILE A 71 -2.55 2.77 12.56
CA ILE A 71 -2.10 2.29 11.24
C ILE A 71 -0.60 2.00 11.25
N PHE A 72 0.24 2.93 11.71
CA PHE A 72 1.68 2.71 11.76
C PHE A 72 2.09 1.63 12.75
N THR A 73 1.40 1.51 13.89
CA THR A 73 1.61 0.39 14.83
C THR A 73 1.34 -0.95 14.15
N LEU A 74 0.23 -1.07 13.40
CA LEU A 74 -0.08 -2.27 12.64
C LEU A 74 0.95 -2.56 11.54
N LEU A 75 1.45 -1.53 10.85
CA LEU A 75 2.49 -1.67 9.83
C LEU A 75 3.85 -2.12 10.42
N ILE A 76 4.16 -1.71 11.65
CA ILE A 76 5.38 -2.11 12.35
C ILE A 76 5.27 -3.55 12.86
N THR A 77 4.19 -3.86 13.59
CA THR A 77 4.08 -5.11 14.35
C THR A 77 3.47 -6.26 13.57
N GLY A 78 2.43 -5.98 12.77
CA GLY A 78 1.63 -7.00 12.09
C GLY A 78 2.43 -7.86 11.12
N PRO A 79 3.16 -7.28 10.12
CA PRO A 79 3.95 -8.04 9.16
C PRO A 79 4.99 -8.93 9.84
N ARG A 80 5.69 -8.39 10.84
CA ARG A 80 6.72 -9.12 11.59
C ARG A 80 6.13 -10.27 12.37
N LEU A 81 5.05 -10.03 13.11
CA LEU A 81 4.35 -11.06 13.88
C LEU A 81 3.84 -12.18 12.97
N ALA A 82 3.23 -11.82 11.85
CA ALA A 82 2.72 -12.79 10.89
C ALA A 82 3.82 -13.68 10.30
N ASN A 83 5.03 -13.13 10.05
CA ASN A 83 6.16 -13.88 9.51
C ASN A 83 6.85 -14.78 10.54
N THR A 84 6.66 -14.55 11.84
CA THR A 84 7.23 -15.40 12.90
C THR A 84 6.35 -16.59 13.28
N LEU A 85 5.10 -16.61 12.84
CA LEU A 85 4.10 -17.59 13.24
C LEU A 85 3.89 -18.66 12.15
N PRO A 86 3.41 -19.87 12.53
CA PRO A 86 3.02 -20.90 11.56
C PRO A 86 1.82 -20.43 10.71
N ALA A 87 1.68 -21.00 9.51
CA ALA A 87 0.73 -20.52 8.50
C ALA A 87 -0.71 -20.25 8.99
N PRO A 88 -1.36 -21.09 9.84
CA PRO A 88 -2.71 -20.79 10.32
C PRO A 88 -2.76 -19.57 11.24
N ALA A 89 -1.76 -19.41 12.12
CA ALA A 89 -1.68 -18.26 13.02
C ALA A 89 -1.30 -16.98 12.25
N SER A 90 -0.42 -17.09 11.26
CA SER A 90 -0.09 -16.02 10.32
C SER A 90 -1.33 -15.51 9.57
N LEU A 91 -2.19 -16.42 9.10
CA LEU A 91 -3.46 -16.06 8.47
C LEU A 91 -4.33 -15.21 9.40
N LEU A 92 -4.46 -15.61 10.67
CA LEU A 92 -5.26 -14.87 11.65
C LEU A 92 -4.69 -13.47 11.91
N VAL A 93 -3.37 -13.36 12.09
CA VAL A 93 -2.70 -12.05 12.30
C VAL A 93 -2.87 -11.15 11.08
N ASN A 94 -2.68 -11.68 9.88
CA ASN A 94 -2.88 -10.95 8.63
C ASN A 94 -4.33 -10.49 8.50
N PHE A 95 -5.31 -11.36 8.81
CA PHE A 95 -6.72 -11.03 8.74
C PHE A 95 -7.09 -9.89 9.69
N ILE A 96 -6.71 -9.98 10.96
CA ILE A 96 -6.98 -8.95 11.96
C ILE A 96 -6.29 -7.64 11.57
N SER A 97 -5.03 -7.69 11.17
CA SER A 97 -4.25 -6.49 10.82
C SER A 97 -4.83 -5.77 9.60
N ILE A 98 -5.15 -6.49 8.53
CA ILE A 98 -5.71 -5.90 7.31
C ILE A 98 -7.12 -5.36 7.57
N LEU A 99 -7.97 -6.08 8.32
CA LEU A 99 -9.29 -5.60 8.69
C LEU A 99 -9.22 -4.31 9.52
N LEU A 100 -8.32 -4.23 10.49
CA LEU A 100 -8.12 -3.02 11.29
C LEU A 100 -7.60 -1.87 10.42
N LEU A 101 -6.66 -2.12 9.49
CA LEU A 101 -6.20 -1.10 8.55
C LEU A 101 -7.34 -0.56 7.68
N MET A 102 -8.28 -1.43 7.25
CA MET A 102 -9.46 -1.01 6.50
C MET A 102 -10.40 -0.14 7.34
N ILE A 103 -10.65 -0.52 8.59
CA ILE A 103 -11.52 0.25 9.51
C ILE A 103 -10.90 1.61 9.83
N LEU A 104 -9.59 1.66 10.13
CA LEU A 104 -8.91 2.89 10.54
C LEU A 104 -8.65 3.85 9.38
N GLY A 105 -8.31 3.33 8.19
CA GLY A 105 -7.82 4.15 7.08
C GLY A 105 -8.79 4.36 5.93
N CYS A 106 -9.83 3.51 5.79
CA CYS A 106 -10.64 3.46 4.57
C CYS A 106 -12.10 3.89 4.78
N HIS A 107 -12.37 4.69 5.82
CA HIS A 107 -13.72 5.16 6.11
C HIS A 107 -14.34 5.92 4.92
N ASN A 108 -13.56 6.77 4.27
CA ASN A 108 -13.95 7.41 3.01
C ASN A 108 -13.60 6.49 1.83
N VAL A 109 -14.58 5.71 1.37
CA VAL A 109 -14.45 4.70 0.33
C VAL A 109 -13.95 5.29 -1.01
N ILE A 110 -14.33 6.53 -1.32
CA ILE A 110 -14.00 7.20 -2.59
C ILE A 110 -12.49 7.50 -2.70
N MET A 111 -11.78 7.63 -1.58
CA MET A 111 -10.35 7.97 -1.57
C MET A 111 -9.43 6.77 -1.85
N TYR A 112 -9.96 5.56 -1.91
CA TYR A 112 -9.18 4.33 -2.20
C TYR A 112 -7.93 4.15 -1.32
N ASN A 113 -8.00 4.55 -0.05
CA ASN A 113 -6.86 4.52 0.88
C ASN A 113 -6.32 3.10 1.14
N GLN A 114 -7.12 2.04 0.85
CA GLN A 114 -6.65 0.66 0.92
C GLN A 114 -5.45 0.41 0.00
N SER A 115 -5.39 1.08 -1.15
CA SER A 115 -4.24 0.98 -2.07
C SER A 115 -2.94 1.52 -1.48
N THR A 116 -2.99 2.16 -0.32
CA THR A 116 -1.81 2.65 0.41
C THR A 116 -1.55 1.84 1.67
N PHE A 117 -2.54 1.72 2.56
CA PHE A 117 -2.31 1.12 3.86
C PHE A 117 -2.22 -0.40 3.79
N VAL A 118 -3.11 -1.05 3.03
CA VAL A 118 -3.04 -2.51 2.83
C VAL A 118 -1.85 -2.86 1.95
N LEU A 119 -1.59 -2.09 0.87
CA LEU A 119 -0.38 -2.28 0.06
C LEU A 119 0.88 -2.14 0.91
N GLY A 120 0.97 -1.10 1.76
CA GLY A 120 2.09 -0.91 2.66
C GLY A 120 2.30 -2.11 3.59
N TYR A 121 1.22 -2.66 4.15
CA TYR A 121 1.27 -3.88 4.95
C TYR A 121 1.82 -5.07 4.17
N LEU A 122 1.29 -5.31 2.97
CA LEU A 122 1.71 -6.43 2.11
C LEU A 122 3.17 -6.32 1.68
N LEU A 123 3.63 -5.11 1.37
CA LEU A 123 5.04 -4.84 1.05
C LEU A 123 5.95 -5.14 2.24
N LEU A 124 5.61 -4.65 3.44
CA LEU A 124 6.40 -4.90 4.65
C LEU A 124 6.37 -6.38 5.06
N TYR A 125 5.28 -7.09 4.81
CA TYR A 125 5.17 -8.53 5.01
C TYR A 125 6.07 -9.31 4.05
N GLY A 126 6.06 -8.96 2.77
CA GLY A 126 6.83 -9.68 1.74
C GLY A 126 8.33 -9.38 1.74
N TYR A 127 8.73 -8.23 2.28
CA TYR A 127 10.13 -7.82 2.45
C TYR A 127 10.48 -7.72 3.93
N ASP A 128 10.30 -8.84 4.66
CA ASP A 128 10.62 -8.90 6.07
C ASP A 128 12.13 -8.74 6.34
N VAL A 129 12.46 -8.17 7.48
CA VAL A 129 13.83 -7.99 7.95
C VAL A 129 13.94 -8.39 9.42
N THR A 130 15.13 -8.78 9.85
CA THR A 130 15.39 -9.28 11.21
C THR A 130 16.53 -8.53 11.88
N GLY A 131 16.68 -8.72 13.17
CA GLY A 131 17.79 -8.18 13.95
C GLY A 131 17.91 -6.66 13.89
N ARG A 132 19.11 -6.16 13.62
CA ARG A 132 19.40 -4.73 13.54
C ARG A 132 18.61 -4.01 12.45
N ALA A 133 18.41 -4.65 11.30
CA ALA A 133 17.63 -4.06 10.20
C ALA A 133 16.16 -3.84 10.59
N TYR A 134 15.59 -4.73 11.43
CA TYR A 134 14.23 -4.54 11.95
C TYR A 134 14.15 -3.37 12.95
N LEU A 135 15.14 -3.20 13.83
CA LEU A 135 15.19 -2.03 14.71
C LEU A 135 15.25 -0.71 13.93
N LEU A 136 16.07 -0.67 12.88
CA LEU A 136 16.13 0.50 11.99
C LEU A 136 14.81 0.72 11.24
N ARG A 137 14.10 -0.35 10.86
CA ARG A 137 12.75 -0.27 10.28
C ARG A 137 11.75 0.34 11.24
N VAL A 138 11.75 -0.11 12.47
CA VAL A 138 10.87 0.44 13.54
C VAL A 138 11.14 1.93 13.71
N LEU A 139 12.40 2.34 13.86
CA LEU A 139 12.77 3.75 13.98
C LEU A 139 12.35 4.55 12.75
N GLY A 140 12.59 4.05 11.54
CA GLY A 140 12.20 4.70 10.29
C GLY A 140 10.68 4.88 10.18
N LEU A 141 9.90 3.86 10.54
CA LEU A 141 8.43 3.94 10.51
C LEU A 141 7.87 4.84 11.64
N LEU A 142 8.53 4.91 12.81
CA LEU A 142 8.15 5.86 13.87
C LEU A 142 8.39 7.32 13.41
N VAL A 143 9.54 7.59 12.80
CA VAL A 143 9.80 8.91 12.19
C VAL A 143 8.76 9.21 11.11
N SER A 144 8.46 8.24 10.27
CA SER A 144 7.42 8.35 9.21
C SER A 144 6.06 8.68 9.80
N MET A 145 5.67 8.00 10.89
CA MET A 145 4.43 8.26 11.63
C MET A 145 4.36 9.71 12.10
N MET A 146 5.42 10.20 12.75
CA MET A 146 5.49 11.58 13.26
C MET A 146 5.32 12.61 12.12
N VAL A 147 6.05 12.44 11.03
CA VAL A 147 5.94 13.34 9.86
C VAL A 147 4.54 13.29 9.26
N CYS A 148 3.97 12.10 9.08
CA CYS A 148 2.61 11.91 8.56
C CYS A 148 1.57 12.58 9.48
N MET A 149 1.70 12.44 10.79
CA MET A 149 0.82 13.11 11.76
C MET A 149 0.91 14.63 11.66
N LEU A 150 2.12 15.19 11.53
CA LEU A 150 2.31 16.63 11.37
C LEU A 150 1.67 17.15 10.09
N VAL A 151 1.86 16.46 8.97
CA VAL A 151 1.27 16.83 7.67
C VAL A 151 -0.26 16.72 7.72
N PHE A 152 -0.79 15.64 8.27
CA PHE A 152 -2.22 15.45 8.43
C PHE A 152 -2.84 16.54 9.33
N TYR A 153 -2.25 16.79 10.50
CA TYR A 153 -2.71 17.84 11.41
C TYR A 153 -2.73 19.22 10.74
N LYS A 154 -1.64 19.58 10.06
CA LYS A 154 -1.55 20.88 9.36
C LYS A 154 -2.67 21.08 8.33
N ASN A 155 -3.02 20.02 7.61
CA ASN A 155 -4.01 20.08 6.53
C ASN A 155 -5.45 19.96 7.04
N GLN A 156 -5.69 19.24 8.14
CA GLN A 156 -7.03 18.90 8.63
C GLN A 156 -7.51 19.75 9.81
N LYS A 157 -6.63 20.52 10.49
CA LYS A 157 -6.95 21.25 11.72
C LYS A 157 -8.12 22.25 11.62
N LYS A 158 -8.48 22.67 10.41
CA LYS A 158 -9.57 23.65 10.17
C LYS A 158 -10.92 22.97 9.85
N ARG A 159 -10.99 21.63 9.77
CA ARG A 159 -12.23 20.92 9.42
C ARG A 159 -13.04 20.57 10.66
N PRO A 160 -14.28 21.07 10.78
CA PRO A 160 -15.12 20.85 11.96
C PRO A 160 -15.88 19.52 11.86
N TYR A 161 -15.25 18.41 12.17
CA TYR A 161 -15.93 17.12 12.26
C TYR A 161 -16.48 16.86 13.67
N ARG A 162 -17.69 16.28 13.75
CA ARG A 162 -18.31 15.85 15.01
C ARG A 162 -18.00 14.41 15.39
N ARG A 163 -17.69 13.55 14.39
CA ARG A 163 -17.40 12.13 14.58
C ARG A 163 -16.14 11.91 15.38
N SER A 164 -16.14 10.82 16.16
CA SER A 164 -15.02 10.43 17.03
C SER A 164 -14.41 9.09 16.59
N PHE A 165 -13.24 8.75 17.14
CA PHE A 165 -12.56 7.48 16.88
C PHE A 165 -13.42 6.25 17.20
N PRO A 166 -14.15 6.16 18.34
CA PRO A 166 -15.05 5.02 18.61
C PRO A 166 -16.16 4.84 17.59
N ASP A 167 -16.60 5.91 16.92
CA ASP A 167 -17.67 5.83 15.94
C ASP A 167 -17.27 5.01 14.72
N LEU A 168 -15.97 4.92 14.38
CA LEU A 168 -15.47 4.07 13.31
C LEU A 168 -15.80 2.59 13.55
N PHE A 169 -15.69 2.15 14.80
CA PHE A 169 -16.00 0.77 15.20
C PHE A 169 -17.49 0.54 15.38
N ARG A 170 -18.23 1.53 15.91
CA ARG A 170 -19.68 1.45 16.06
C ARG A 170 -20.43 1.41 14.73
N GLU A 171 -19.90 2.09 13.72
CA GLU A 171 -20.43 2.08 12.36
C GLU A 171 -20.09 0.79 11.60
N PHE A 172 -19.23 -0.08 12.15
CA PHE A 172 -18.96 -1.38 11.57
C PHE A 172 -20.16 -2.30 11.77
N ASN A 173 -20.96 -2.45 10.69
CA ASN A 173 -22.16 -3.27 10.67
C ASN A 173 -22.08 -4.24 9.49
N LEU A 174 -22.21 -5.53 9.76
CA LEU A 174 -22.13 -6.60 8.75
C LEU A 174 -23.13 -6.43 7.60
N LYS A 175 -24.23 -5.70 7.83
CA LYS A 175 -25.23 -5.41 6.79
C LYS A 175 -24.87 -4.23 5.90
N SER A 176 -23.89 -3.41 6.27
CA SER A 176 -23.50 -2.25 5.45
C SER A 176 -22.59 -2.67 4.29
N ALA A 177 -22.82 -2.12 3.10
CA ALA A 177 -22.01 -2.40 1.90
C ALA A 177 -20.51 -2.14 2.14
N ARG A 178 -20.19 -1.09 2.92
CA ARG A 178 -18.82 -0.75 3.30
C ARG A 178 -18.15 -1.84 4.13
N SER A 179 -18.83 -2.33 5.19
CA SER A 179 -18.28 -3.39 6.05
C SER A 179 -18.18 -4.73 5.32
N GLN A 180 -19.12 -5.03 4.43
CA GLN A 180 -19.05 -6.21 3.57
C GLN A 180 -17.85 -6.14 2.63
N TRP A 181 -17.57 -4.96 2.06
CA TRP A 181 -16.39 -4.76 1.25
C TRP A 181 -15.09 -4.93 2.06
N TYR A 182 -15.01 -4.39 3.31
CA TYR A 182 -13.86 -4.60 4.18
C TYR A 182 -13.58 -6.08 4.42
N LEU A 183 -14.62 -6.84 4.78
CA LEU A 183 -14.51 -8.28 5.04
C LEU A 183 -14.15 -9.06 3.77
N SER A 184 -14.78 -8.75 2.65
CA SER A 184 -14.52 -9.43 1.38
C SER A 184 -13.08 -9.20 0.91
N LEU A 185 -12.61 -7.94 0.94
CA LEU A 185 -11.22 -7.62 0.57
C LEU A 185 -10.24 -8.33 1.50
N THR A 186 -10.44 -8.23 2.81
CA THR A 186 -9.57 -8.87 3.81
C THR A 186 -9.52 -10.38 3.60
N TRP A 187 -10.69 -11.03 3.45
CA TRP A 187 -10.77 -12.46 3.25
C TRP A 187 -10.06 -12.92 1.97
N ILE A 188 -10.33 -12.26 0.85
CA ILE A 188 -9.75 -12.62 -0.46
C ILE A 188 -8.23 -12.45 -0.43
N VAL A 189 -7.73 -11.32 0.10
CA VAL A 189 -6.28 -11.05 0.19
C VAL A 189 -5.59 -12.07 1.08
N CYS A 190 -6.13 -12.31 2.29
CA CYS A 190 -5.53 -13.25 3.24
C CYS A 190 -5.59 -14.70 2.75
N SER A 191 -6.69 -15.12 2.12
CA SER A 191 -6.81 -16.47 1.53
C SER A 191 -5.82 -16.67 0.39
N ALA A 192 -5.65 -15.67 -0.49
CA ALA A 192 -4.67 -15.75 -1.56
C ALA A 192 -3.24 -15.89 -1.01
N MET A 193 -2.87 -15.08 -0.02
CA MET A 193 -1.57 -15.16 0.64
C MET A 193 -1.36 -16.52 1.32
N PHE A 194 -2.38 -17.03 2.01
CA PHE A 194 -2.33 -18.31 2.71
C PHE A 194 -2.15 -19.48 1.74
N ILE A 195 -2.88 -19.50 0.63
CA ILE A 195 -2.72 -20.53 -0.41
C ILE A 195 -1.29 -20.52 -0.99
N MET A 196 -0.77 -19.32 -1.30
CA MET A 196 0.61 -19.18 -1.79
C MET A 196 1.63 -19.67 -0.77
N GLN A 197 1.40 -19.41 0.52
CA GLN A 197 2.26 -19.87 1.61
C GLN A 197 2.19 -21.40 1.77
N LEU A 198 1.00 -22.03 1.69
CA LEU A 198 0.84 -23.49 1.73
C LEU A 198 1.55 -24.17 0.56
N LEU A 199 1.51 -23.56 -0.62
CA LEU A 199 2.19 -24.06 -1.81
C LEU A 199 3.71 -23.75 -1.80
N SER A 200 4.23 -23.15 -0.72
CA SER A 200 5.63 -22.72 -0.57
C SER A 200 6.12 -21.85 -1.74
N LEU A 201 5.21 -21.08 -2.35
CA LEU A 201 5.54 -20.20 -3.47
C LEU A 201 6.20 -18.92 -2.94
N PRO A 202 7.32 -18.49 -3.56
CA PRO A 202 8.02 -17.30 -3.13
C PRO A 202 7.16 -16.04 -3.33
N ARG A 203 7.31 -15.08 -2.41
CA ARG A 203 6.68 -13.76 -2.51
C ARG A 203 5.14 -13.79 -2.58
N ALA A 204 4.52 -14.51 -1.66
CA ALA A 204 3.05 -14.62 -1.49
C ALA A 204 2.33 -13.26 -1.49
N MET A 205 3.00 -12.18 -1.09
CA MET A 205 2.47 -10.81 -1.10
C MET A 205 1.95 -10.36 -2.48
N TRP A 206 2.55 -10.82 -3.58
CA TRP A 206 2.12 -10.40 -4.93
C TRP A 206 0.72 -10.90 -5.27
N ALA A 207 0.33 -12.08 -4.79
CA ALA A 207 -1.04 -12.56 -4.89
C ALA A 207 -2.00 -11.67 -4.11
N GLY A 208 -1.62 -11.28 -2.88
CA GLY A 208 -2.39 -10.32 -2.08
C GLY A 208 -2.57 -8.97 -2.76
N ILE A 209 -1.49 -8.41 -3.34
CA ILE A 209 -1.52 -7.14 -4.08
C ILE A 209 -2.43 -7.25 -5.32
N ALA A 210 -2.34 -8.33 -6.07
CA ALA A 210 -3.19 -8.58 -7.23
C ALA A 210 -4.67 -8.63 -6.82
N CYS A 211 -5.01 -9.40 -5.80
CA CYS A 211 -6.37 -9.50 -5.26
C CYS A 211 -6.89 -8.15 -4.75
N MET A 212 -6.10 -7.44 -3.94
CA MET A 212 -6.48 -6.12 -3.42
C MET A 212 -6.84 -5.14 -4.54
N SER A 213 -6.12 -5.17 -5.65
CA SER A 213 -6.29 -4.25 -6.75
C SER A 213 -7.54 -4.51 -7.60
N VAL A 214 -8.11 -5.71 -7.49
CA VAL A 214 -9.36 -6.11 -8.16
C VAL A 214 -10.56 -5.92 -7.24
N CYS A 215 -10.39 -6.11 -5.91
CA CYS A 215 -11.43 -5.99 -4.91
C CYS A 215 -11.77 -4.52 -4.60
N LEU A 216 -12.47 -3.87 -5.52
CA LEU A 216 -12.90 -2.48 -5.37
C LEU A 216 -14.22 -2.40 -4.59
N PRO A 217 -14.52 -1.22 -3.99
CA PRO A 217 -15.77 -0.99 -3.29
C PRO A 217 -17.00 -1.02 -4.21
N PHE A 218 -16.80 -0.83 -5.52
CA PHE A 218 -17.85 -0.84 -6.53
C PHE A 218 -17.77 -2.11 -7.37
N PRO A 219 -18.66 -3.09 -7.15
CA PRO A 219 -18.57 -4.43 -7.77
C PRO A 219 -18.77 -4.42 -9.30
N GLU A 220 -19.45 -3.41 -9.85
CA GLU A 220 -19.72 -3.28 -11.28
C GLU A 220 -18.44 -3.21 -12.13
N ASP A 221 -17.40 -2.55 -11.62
CA ASP A 221 -16.10 -2.44 -12.28
C ASP A 221 -15.19 -3.65 -12.07
N SER A 222 -15.48 -4.51 -11.09
CA SER A 222 -14.58 -5.58 -10.65
C SER A 222 -14.37 -6.63 -11.74
N LYS A 223 -15.42 -7.09 -12.41
CA LYS A 223 -15.35 -8.13 -13.46
C LYS A 223 -14.48 -7.70 -14.65
N GLY A 224 -14.72 -6.47 -15.15
CA GLY A 224 -13.96 -5.91 -16.26
C GLY A 224 -12.47 -5.72 -15.91
N ARG A 225 -12.16 -5.32 -14.70
CA ARG A 225 -10.78 -5.17 -14.21
C ARG A 225 -10.07 -6.50 -14.04
N THR A 226 -10.76 -7.51 -13.50
CA THR A 226 -10.20 -8.87 -13.35
C THR A 226 -9.77 -9.42 -14.71
N TRP A 227 -10.66 -9.35 -15.69
CA TRP A 227 -10.36 -9.81 -17.05
C TRP A 227 -9.19 -9.06 -17.68
N LYS A 228 -9.24 -7.73 -17.66
CA LYS A 228 -8.15 -6.90 -18.20
C LYS A 228 -6.83 -7.22 -17.54
N ARG A 229 -6.79 -7.32 -16.20
CA ARG A 229 -5.56 -7.70 -15.47
C ARG A 229 -5.07 -9.09 -15.83
N GLY A 230 -5.95 -10.08 -15.92
CA GLY A 230 -5.56 -11.42 -16.35
C GLY A 230 -4.87 -11.41 -17.70
N VAL A 231 -5.50 -10.79 -18.68
CA VAL A 231 -4.95 -10.67 -20.05
C VAL A 231 -3.62 -9.90 -20.06
N PHE A 232 -3.56 -8.72 -19.42
CA PHE A 232 -2.32 -7.93 -19.43
C PHE A 232 -1.19 -8.59 -18.65
N ASN A 233 -1.47 -9.30 -17.57
CA ASN A 233 -0.45 -10.06 -16.84
C ASN A 233 0.12 -11.20 -17.70
N ILE A 234 -0.73 -11.96 -18.40
CA ILE A 234 -0.29 -13.03 -19.31
C ILE A 234 0.55 -12.45 -20.45
N LEU A 235 0.10 -11.35 -21.07
CA LEU A 235 0.84 -10.67 -22.13
C LEU A 235 2.19 -10.14 -21.61
N GLY A 236 2.19 -9.48 -20.44
CA GLY A 236 3.39 -8.96 -19.81
C GLY A 236 4.40 -10.07 -19.47
N CYS A 237 3.95 -11.19 -18.92
CA CYS A 237 4.79 -12.36 -18.69
C CYS A 237 5.36 -12.93 -19.99
N GLY A 238 4.55 -13.01 -21.05
CA GLY A 238 4.99 -13.48 -22.37
C GLY A 238 6.07 -12.56 -22.96
N ILE A 239 5.85 -11.25 -22.95
CA ILE A 239 6.82 -10.25 -23.41
C ILE A 239 8.11 -10.33 -22.57
N PHE A 240 7.99 -10.44 -21.24
CA PHE A 240 9.15 -10.57 -20.36
C PHE A 240 9.96 -11.82 -20.68
N LEU A 241 9.31 -12.97 -20.88
CA LEU A 241 9.99 -14.23 -21.24
C LEU A 241 10.72 -14.11 -22.59
N VAL A 242 10.10 -13.48 -23.58
CA VAL A 242 10.74 -13.25 -24.89
C VAL A 242 11.97 -12.35 -24.70
N LEU A 243 11.83 -11.22 -24.02
CA LEU A 243 12.94 -10.28 -23.77
C LEU A 243 14.07 -10.95 -22.99
N TYR A 244 13.73 -11.71 -21.95
CA TYR A 244 14.73 -12.40 -21.12
C TYR A 244 15.54 -13.44 -21.91
N ASN A 245 14.91 -14.14 -22.86
CA ASN A 245 15.60 -15.14 -23.68
C ASN A 245 16.32 -14.56 -24.91
N THR A 246 15.95 -13.35 -25.35
CA THR A 246 16.54 -12.73 -26.57
C THR A 246 17.62 -11.69 -26.24
N LEU A 247 17.57 -11.07 -25.05
CA LEU A 247 18.52 -10.04 -24.68
C LEU A 247 19.83 -10.65 -24.11
N PRO A 248 20.99 -10.00 -24.38
CA PRO A 248 22.25 -10.39 -23.77
C PRO A 248 22.25 -10.21 -22.27
N ALA A 249 22.96 -11.08 -21.52
CA ALA A 249 22.94 -11.12 -20.05
C ALA A 249 23.31 -9.79 -19.36
N TRP A 250 24.11 -8.94 -19.99
CA TRP A 250 24.47 -7.63 -19.43
C TRP A 250 23.32 -6.63 -19.41
N LEU A 251 22.24 -6.85 -20.17
CA LEU A 251 21.03 -6.02 -20.16
C LEU A 251 20.00 -6.46 -19.11
N TYR A 252 20.12 -7.63 -18.49
CA TYR A 252 19.15 -8.14 -17.53
C TYR A 252 18.85 -7.18 -16.36
N PRO A 253 19.83 -6.46 -15.76
CA PRO A 253 19.54 -5.50 -14.71
C PRO A 253 18.64 -4.34 -15.14
N TYR A 254 18.61 -4.04 -16.45
CA TYR A 254 17.86 -2.92 -17.02
C TYR A 254 16.45 -3.33 -17.50
N ILE A 255 16.14 -4.63 -17.58
CA ILE A 255 14.82 -5.10 -18.04
C ILE A 255 13.70 -4.56 -17.15
N GLY A 256 13.92 -4.45 -15.84
CA GLY A 256 12.96 -3.85 -14.91
C GLY A 256 12.68 -2.38 -15.17
N VAL A 257 13.64 -1.65 -15.75
CA VAL A 257 13.48 -0.22 -16.11
C VAL A 257 12.78 -0.07 -17.46
N ILE A 258 12.99 -1.03 -18.38
CA ILE A 258 12.40 -1.04 -19.72
C ILE A 258 10.93 -1.52 -19.69
N GLY A 259 10.62 -2.43 -18.77
CA GLY A 259 9.29 -3.07 -18.66
C GLY A 259 8.36 -2.44 -17.61
N GLY A 260 8.81 -1.47 -16.82
CA GLY A 260 8.01 -0.70 -15.86
C GLY A 260 7.60 0.60 -16.47
#